data_d3da03a733b9d2d36c3eda5417083feb
#
_entry.id   d3da03a733b9d2d36c3eda5417083feb
#
_cell.length_a   1.000
_cell.length_b   1.000
_cell.length_c   1.000
_cell.angle_alpha   90.00
_cell.angle_beta   90.00
_cell.angle_gamma   90.00
#
_symmetry.space_group_name_H-M   'P 1'
#
loop_
_entity.id
_entity.type
_entity.pdbx_description
1 polymer ?
#
loop_
_entity_poly.entity_id
_entity_poly.type
_entity_poly.pdbx_seq_one_letter_code
_entity_poly.pdbx_strand_id
1 'polypeptide(L)'
;QPKWMKTEITDTTARDYSVFLPISEDVTAVLAVVGVRRGGCTIDLMRAIVQYIPQAIALQKMQKQQEYLSYHDDLTGLLNRNSLVHYFDTVDEKKLKSIGALSVDINGLKNFNKEFGRDYGDEVVIRVGEVLEEYFHSGEAYRLTGDEYLVLVENTSYQDFTKQVHAVHTKLD
;
A
#
# COMPACT_ATOMS: atom_id res chain seq x y z
N GLN A 1 -0.48 5.57 30.18
CA GLN A 1 0.13 4.51 31.01
C GLN A 1 -0.62 3.22 30.80
N PRO A 2 0.04 2.07 30.55
CA PRO A 2 -0.63 0.80 30.36
C PRO A 2 -1.41 0.42 31.62
N LYS A 3 -2.67 0.08 31.45
CA LYS A 3 -3.57 -0.33 32.53
C LYS A 3 -3.41 -1.84 32.72
N TRP A 4 -2.76 -2.26 33.79
CA TRP A 4 -2.60 -3.68 34.13
C TRP A 4 -3.89 -4.19 34.77
N MET A 5 -4.51 -5.18 34.17
CA MET A 5 -5.58 -5.95 34.78
C MET A 5 -5.02 -7.24 35.37
N LYS A 6 -5.25 -7.43 36.66
CA LYS A 6 -4.89 -8.63 37.39
C LYS A 6 -6.12 -9.53 37.43
N THR A 7 -6.07 -10.68 36.77
CA THR A 7 -7.11 -11.71 36.87
C THR A 7 -6.62 -12.75 37.89
N GLU A 8 -7.35 -12.96 38.97
CA GLU A 8 -7.03 -14.00 39.96
C GLU A 8 -7.58 -15.34 39.46
N ILE A 9 -6.70 -16.31 39.29
CA ILE A 9 -7.07 -17.69 39.09
C ILE A 9 -6.95 -18.44 40.42
N THR A 10 -7.79 -19.45 40.61
CA THR A 10 -7.94 -20.26 41.82
C THR A 10 -6.70 -21.08 42.24
N ASP A 11 -5.63 -21.05 41.50
CA ASP A 11 -4.32 -21.62 41.89
C ASP A 11 -3.47 -20.53 42.57
N THR A 12 -3.25 -20.68 43.86
CA THR A 12 -2.48 -19.74 44.70
C THR A 12 -1.01 -19.62 44.29
N THR A 13 -0.51 -20.45 43.38
CA THR A 13 0.88 -20.48 42.93
C THR A 13 1.10 -19.87 41.56
N ALA A 14 0.05 -19.69 40.75
CA ALA A 14 0.10 -19.12 39.41
C ALA A 14 -0.66 -17.78 39.33
N ARG A 15 -0.19 -16.88 38.51
CA ARG A 15 -0.85 -15.58 38.23
C ARG A 15 -0.87 -15.32 36.75
N ASP A 16 -2.01 -14.76 36.30
CA ASP A 16 -2.14 -14.27 34.95
C ASP A 16 -1.99 -12.77 34.91
N TYR A 17 -1.38 -12.30 33.87
CA TYR A 17 -1.18 -10.88 33.61
C TYR A 17 -1.67 -10.57 32.19
N SER A 18 -2.38 -9.47 32.05
CA SER A 18 -2.72 -8.94 30.75
C SER A 18 -2.46 -7.45 30.67
N VAL A 19 -2.14 -6.97 29.48
CA VAL A 19 -1.96 -5.56 29.21
C VAL A 19 -2.57 -5.21 27.87
N PHE A 20 -3.26 -4.08 27.81
CA PHE A 20 -3.80 -3.52 26.60
C PHE A 20 -2.74 -2.65 25.92
N LEU A 21 -2.46 -2.95 24.65
CA LEU A 21 -1.49 -2.25 23.82
C LEU A 21 -2.25 -1.48 22.74
N PRO A 22 -2.34 -0.14 22.80
CA PRO A 22 -2.88 0.64 21.72
C PRO A 22 -1.95 0.54 20.51
N ILE A 23 -2.47 0.03 19.40
CA ILE A 23 -1.74 -0.11 18.13
C ILE A 23 -2.05 1.06 17.18
N SER A 24 -3.31 1.52 17.18
CA SER A 24 -3.79 2.70 16.47
C SER A 24 -5.00 3.27 17.21
N GLU A 25 -5.63 4.34 16.69
CA GLU A 25 -6.83 4.93 17.29
C GLU A 25 -7.96 3.91 17.45
N ASP A 26 -8.12 2.98 16.48
CA ASP A 26 -9.21 2.00 16.43
C ASP A 26 -8.79 0.58 16.81
N VAL A 27 -7.49 0.32 17.01
CA VAL A 27 -6.97 -1.03 17.22
C VAL A 27 -6.20 -1.13 18.53
N THR A 28 -6.70 -1.97 19.42
CA THR A 28 -6.03 -2.32 20.68
C THR A 28 -5.74 -3.82 20.70
N ALA A 29 -4.46 -4.17 20.90
CA ALA A 29 -4.06 -5.55 21.13
C ALA A 29 -4.05 -5.85 22.62
N VAL A 30 -4.23 -7.13 22.97
CA VAL A 30 -4.10 -7.62 24.33
C VAL A 30 -2.94 -8.60 24.39
N LEU A 31 -1.95 -8.29 25.22
CA LEU A 31 -0.90 -9.25 25.58
C LEU A 31 -1.30 -9.92 26.89
N ALA A 32 -1.49 -11.24 26.88
CA ALA A 32 -1.76 -12.02 28.07
C ALA A 32 -0.64 -13.04 28.33
N VAL A 33 -0.23 -13.17 29.57
CA VAL A 33 0.69 -14.19 30.03
C VAL A 33 0.04 -14.96 31.15
N VAL A 34 -0.10 -16.26 30.94
CA VAL A 34 -0.91 -17.17 31.78
C VAL A 34 0.00 -18.12 32.55
N GLY A 35 -0.33 -18.43 33.79
CA GLY A 35 0.35 -19.46 34.57
C GLY A 35 1.75 -19.08 35.07
N VAL A 36 2.00 -17.81 35.29
CA VAL A 36 3.31 -17.31 35.78
C VAL A 36 3.57 -17.76 37.21
N ARG A 37 4.57 -18.62 37.43
CA ARG A 37 5.01 -19.04 38.77
C ARG A 37 5.83 -17.96 39.46
N ARG A 38 5.73 -17.88 40.80
CA ARG A 38 6.53 -16.95 41.61
C ARG A 38 8.03 -17.24 41.45
N GLY A 39 8.78 -16.24 41.02
CA GLY A 39 10.25 -16.29 40.97
C GLY A 39 10.80 -15.43 39.83
N GLY A 40 11.21 -14.22 40.11
CA GLY A 40 12.04 -13.37 39.26
C GLY A 40 11.31 -12.63 38.13
N CYS A 41 12.03 -12.10 37.35
CA CYS A 41 12.04 -11.36 36.09
C CYS A 41 10.76 -11.19 35.22
N THR A 42 9.63 -11.85 35.49
CA THR A 42 8.49 -11.93 34.58
C THR A 42 7.77 -10.59 34.37
N ILE A 43 7.64 -9.78 35.45
CA ILE A 43 6.99 -8.47 35.35
C ILE A 43 7.87 -7.48 34.59
N ASP A 44 9.17 -7.51 34.85
CA ASP A 44 10.12 -6.62 34.18
C ASP A 44 10.29 -7.00 32.71
N LEU A 45 10.26 -8.31 32.40
CA LEU A 45 10.22 -8.80 31.03
C LEU A 45 8.93 -8.38 30.31
N MET A 46 7.77 -8.48 30.97
CA MET A 46 6.52 -8.00 30.40
C MET A 46 6.52 -6.50 30.15
N ARG A 47 7.07 -5.71 31.08
CA ARG A 47 7.23 -4.25 30.89
C ARG A 47 8.10 -3.96 29.67
N ALA A 48 9.22 -4.65 29.53
CA ALA A 48 10.10 -4.51 28.38
C ALA A 48 9.38 -4.86 27.08
N ILE A 49 8.66 -5.97 27.03
CA ILE A 49 7.89 -6.41 25.87
C ILE A 49 6.82 -5.37 25.50
N VAL A 50 6.08 -4.86 26.50
CA VAL A 50 5.04 -3.82 26.31
C VAL A 50 5.60 -2.53 25.74
N GLN A 51 6.82 -2.15 26.12
CA GLN A 51 7.48 -0.97 25.55
C GLN A 51 8.00 -1.22 24.12
N TYR A 52 8.44 -2.44 23.84
CA TYR A 52 9.07 -2.79 22.56
C TYR A 52 8.07 -3.06 21.44
N ILE A 53 6.93 -3.72 21.73
CA ILE A 53 5.95 -4.12 20.70
C ILE A 53 5.40 -2.93 19.91
N PRO A 54 4.93 -1.81 20.52
CA PRO A 54 4.43 -0.68 19.74
C PRO A 54 5.48 -0.08 18.82
N GLN A 55 6.74 0.00 19.28
CA GLN A 55 7.85 0.52 18.49
C GLN A 55 8.17 -0.40 17.30
N ALA A 56 8.20 -1.72 17.53
CA ALA A 56 8.43 -2.70 16.48
C ALA A 56 7.31 -2.66 15.41
N ILE A 57 6.06 -2.54 15.83
CA ILE A 57 4.92 -2.40 14.91
C ILE A 57 5.00 -1.08 14.12
N ALA A 58 5.33 0.02 14.78
CA ALA A 58 5.50 1.31 14.11
C ALA A 58 6.63 1.27 13.07
N LEU A 59 7.77 0.68 13.43
CA LEU A 59 8.89 0.50 12.51
C LEU A 59 8.50 -0.38 11.30
N GLN A 60 7.80 -1.48 11.54
CA GLN A 60 7.34 -2.36 10.47
C GLN A 60 6.34 -1.67 9.54
N LYS A 61 5.42 -0.85 10.09
CA LYS A 61 4.50 -0.03 9.28
C LYS A 61 5.27 0.98 8.42
N MET A 62 6.25 1.65 9.00
CA MET A 62 7.09 2.61 8.25
C MET A 62 7.86 1.92 7.13
N GLN A 63 8.44 0.75 7.38
CA GLN A 63 9.16 -0.01 6.37
C GLN A 63 8.23 -0.42 5.21
N LYS A 64 7.03 -0.96 5.52
CA LYS A 64 6.04 -1.30 4.49
C LYS A 64 5.58 -0.08 3.71
N GLN A 65 5.38 1.07 4.37
CA GLN A 65 5.01 2.30 3.70
C GLN A 65 6.13 2.80 2.79
N GLN A 66 7.38 2.75 3.22
CA GLN A 66 8.53 3.10 2.38
C GLN A 66 8.66 2.16 1.18
N GLU A 67 8.47 0.85 1.38
CA GLU A 67 8.48 -0.13 0.30
C GLU A 67 7.36 0.17 -0.71
N TYR A 68 6.13 0.43 -0.24
CA TYR A 68 5.01 0.81 -1.08
C TYR A 68 5.32 2.06 -1.91
N LEU A 69 5.75 3.17 -1.27
CA LEU A 69 6.08 4.42 -1.95
C LEU A 69 7.29 4.32 -2.88
N SER A 70 8.14 3.31 -2.68
CA SER A 70 9.25 3.04 -3.60
C SER A 70 8.78 2.57 -4.98
N TYR A 71 7.61 1.93 -5.05
CA TYR A 71 7.06 1.30 -6.26
C TYR A 71 5.72 1.89 -6.72
N HIS A 72 5.08 2.74 -5.92
CA HIS A 72 3.80 3.37 -6.26
C HIS A 72 3.90 4.89 -6.29
N ASP A 73 3.05 5.51 -7.08
CA ASP A 73 2.83 6.96 -7.09
C ASP A 73 1.90 7.34 -5.92
N ASP A 74 2.30 8.31 -5.12
CA ASP A 74 1.60 8.69 -3.88
C ASP A 74 0.25 9.38 -4.12
N LEU A 75 0.05 9.98 -5.30
CA LEU A 75 -1.18 10.67 -5.64
C LEU A 75 -2.24 9.74 -6.23
N THR A 76 -1.85 8.85 -7.15
CA THR A 76 -2.77 7.99 -7.89
C THR A 76 -2.85 6.57 -7.35
N GLY A 77 -1.86 6.12 -6.58
CA GLY A 77 -1.73 4.73 -6.15
C GLY A 77 -1.24 3.77 -7.24
N LEU A 78 -1.15 4.21 -8.49
CA LEU A 78 -0.62 3.40 -9.59
C LEU A 78 0.87 3.09 -9.39
N LEU A 79 1.39 2.15 -10.16
CA LEU A 79 2.82 1.89 -10.17
C LEU A 79 3.59 3.14 -10.66
N ASN A 80 4.75 3.36 -10.09
CA ASN A 80 5.58 4.50 -10.47
C ASN A 80 6.66 4.11 -11.50
N ARG A 81 7.49 5.08 -11.88
CA ARG A 81 8.59 4.87 -12.81
C ARG A 81 9.60 3.81 -12.34
N ASN A 82 9.84 3.68 -11.02
CA ASN A 82 10.78 2.68 -10.52
C ASN A 82 10.23 1.27 -10.72
N SER A 83 8.92 1.09 -10.57
CA SER A 83 8.24 -0.17 -10.89
C SER A 83 8.40 -0.54 -12.37
N LEU A 84 8.30 0.43 -13.26
CA LEU A 84 8.52 0.19 -14.69
C LEU A 84 9.95 -0.27 -14.99
N VAL A 85 10.95 0.37 -14.38
CA VAL A 85 12.36 -0.06 -14.50
C VAL A 85 12.51 -1.48 -13.98
N HIS A 86 11.98 -1.76 -12.78
CA HIS A 86 12.02 -3.08 -12.19
C HIS A 86 11.33 -4.15 -13.06
N TYR A 87 10.21 -3.81 -13.70
CA TYR A 87 9.52 -4.69 -14.64
C TYR A 87 10.46 -5.09 -15.78
N PHE A 88 11.12 -4.14 -16.45
CA PHE A 88 12.05 -4.43 -17.55
C PHE A 88 13.29 -5.21 -17.10
N ASP A 89 13.74 -5.04 -15.87
CA ASP A 89 14.87 -5.79 -15.31
C ASP A 89 14.52 -7.25 -14.98
N THR A 90 13.24 -7.54 -14.73
CA THR A 90 12.78 -8.84 -14.20
C THR A 90 11.92 -9.62 -15.16
N VAL A 91 11.35 -9.00 -16.19
CA VAL A 91 10.46 -9.65 -17.15
C VAL A 91 11.16 -10.81 -17.88
N ASP A 92 10.52 -11.96 -17.90
CA ASP A 92 11.02 -13.13 -18.64
C ASP A 92 10.54 -13.06 -20.11
N GLU A 93 11.39 -12.51 -20.97
CA GLU A 93 11.08 -12.37 -22.40
C GLU A 93 10.67 -13.67 -23.09
N LYS A 94 11.12 -14.83 -22.57
CA LYS A 94 10.77 -16.13 -23.15
C LYS A 94 9.31 -16.51 -22.87
N LYS A 95 8.68 -15.92 -21.88
CA LYS A 95 7.26 -16.13 -21.53
C LYS A 95 6.34 -15.13 -22.22
N LEU A 96 6.89 -14.03 -22.73
CA LEU A 96 6.13 -13.01 -23.46
C LEU A 96 5.83 -13.49 -24.88
N LYS A 97 4.55 -13.61 -25.21
CA LYS A 97 4.08 -13.87 -26.58
C LYS A 97 3.78 -12.56 -27.32
N SER A 98 3.29 -11.58 -26.60
CA SER A 98 2.94 -10.25 -27.09
C SER A 98 2.92 -9.27 -25.91
N ILE A 99 3.07 -8.01 -26.19
CA ILE A 99 2.88 -6.92 -25.23
C ILE A 99 2.09 -5.80 -25.90
N GLY A 100 1.02 -5.35 -25.27
CA GLY A 100 0.30 -4.13 -25.62
C GLY A 100 0.85 -2.98 -24.76
N ALA A 101 1.18 -1.86 -25.39
CA ALA A 101 1.62 -0.66 -24.67
C ALA A 101 0.72 0.53 -25.05
N LEU A 102 0.17 1.22 -24.05
CA LEU A 102 -0.62 2.44 -24.22
C LEU A 102 0.05 3.56 -23.45
N SER A 103 0.44 4.63 -24.15
CA SER A 103 0.90 5.87 -23.54
C SER A 103 -0.25 6.88 -23.51
N VAL A 104 -0.45 7.51 -22.35
CA VAL A 104 -1.47 8.55 -22.12
C VAL A 104 -0.79 9.78 -21.54
N ASP A 105 -1.17 10.95 -22.05
CA ASP A 105 -0.68 12.25 -21.60
C ASP A 105 -1.88 13.20 -21.37
N ILE A 106 -1.88 13.92 -20.25
CA ILE A 106 -2.92 14.90 -19.94
C ILE A 106 -2.56 16.25 -20.55
N ASN A 107 -3.11 16.51 -21.73
CA ASN A 107 -2.85 17.76 -22.45
C ASN A 107 -3.27 18.99 -21.64
N GLY A 108 -2.31 19.89 -21.43
CA GLY A 108 -2.61 21.21 -20.87
C GLY A 108 -2.77 21.25 -19.34
N LEU A 109 -2.44 20.19 -18.60
CA LEU A 109 -2.54 20.12 -17.13
C LEU A 109 -1.90 21.32 -16.44
N LYS A 110 -0.75 21.80 -16.93
CA LYS A 110 -0.06 22.98 -16.37
C LYS A 110 -0.89 24.27 -16.48
N ASN A 111 -1.61 24.46 -17.59
CA ASN A 111 -2.47 25.63 -17.80
C ASN A 111 -3.74 25.48 -16.97
N PHE A 112 -4.29 24.28 -16.90
CA PHE A 112 -5.44 23.97 -16.06
C PHE A 112 -5.13 24.25 -14.58
N ASN A 113 -3.98 23.84 -14.07
CA ASN A 113 -3.54 24.13 -12.71
C ASN A 113 -3.37 25.63 -12.41
N LYS A 114 -2.98 26.42 -13.41
CA LYS A 114 -2.86 27.89 -13.26
C LYS A 114 -4.22 28.57 -13.16
N GLU A 115 -5.22 28.05 -13.87
CA GLU A 115 -6.55 28.63 -13.94
C GLU A 115 -7.44 28.20 -12.77
N PHE A 116 -7.43 26.91 -12.42
CA PHE A 116 -8.34 26.31 -11.45
C PHE A 116 -7.68 25.91 -10.12
N GLY A 117 -6.37 25.93 -10.05
CA GLY A 117 -5.62 25.52 -8.86
C GLY A 117 -5.10 24.07 -8.95
N ARG A 118 -4.14 23.78 -8.10
CA ARG A 118 -3.47 22.45 -8.07
C ARG A 118 -4.40 21.33 -7.66
N ASP A 119 -5.27 21.57 -6.68
CA ASP A 119 -6.16 20.55 -6.12
C ASP A 119 -7.09 19.97 -7.21
N TYR A 120 -7.61 20.83 -8.09
CA TYR A 120 -8.41 20.37 -9.23
C TYR A 120 -7.57 19.60 -10.27
N GLY A 121 -6.32 19.99 -10.48
CA GLY A 121 -5.44 19.24 -11.36
C GLY A 121 -5.10 17.87 -10.81
N ASP A 122 -4.92 17.75 -9.50
CA ASP A 122 -4.70 16.49 -8.83
C ASP A 122 -5.93 15.56 -8.95
N GLU A 123 -7.15 16.10 -8.86
CA GLU A 123 -8.39 15.36 -9.13
C GLU A 123 -8.44 14.79 -10.57
N VAL A 124 -8.03 15.61 -11.57
CA VAL A 124 -7.95 15.15 -12.97
C VAL A 124 -6.94 14.02 -13.11
N VAL A 125 -5.76 14.17 -12.52
CA VAL A 125 -4.71 13.16 -12.50
C VAL A 125 -5.18 11.85 -11.87
N ILE A 126 -5.82 11.92 -10.70
CA ILE A 126 -6.39 10.75 -10.02
C ILE A 126 -7.44 10.08 -10.91
N ARG A 127 -8.35 10.87 -11.51
CA ARG A 127 -9.43 10.35 -12.35
C ARG A 127 -8.92 9.62 -13.59
N VAL A 128 -7.88 10.12 -14.24
CA VAL A 128 -7.23 9.41 -15.36
C VAL A 128 -6.66 8.07 -14.89
N GLY A 129 -5.96 8.07 -13.75
CA GLY A 129 -5.41 6.85 -13.15
C GLY A 129 -6.49 5.80 -12.87
N GLU A 130 -7.62 6.20 -12.24
CA GLU A 130 -8.77 5.32 -11.96
C GLU A 130 -9.35 4.70 -13.24
N VAL A 131 -9.49 5.51 -14.30
CA VAL A 131 -9.99 5.00 -15.59
C VAL A 131 -9.03 3.99 -16.18
N LEU A 132 -7.73 4.23 -16.16
CA LEU A 132 -6.75 3.27 -16.65
C LEU A 132 -6.81 1.96 -15.88
N GLU A 133 -6.90 2.00 -14.56
CA GLU A 133 -7.00 0.82 -13.70
C GLU A 133 -8.33 0.05 -13.91
N GLU A 134 -9.43 0.77 -14.15
CA GLU A 134 -10.74 0.17 -14.42
C GLU A 134 -10.74 -0.68 -15.71
N TYR A 135 -10.07 -0.21 -16.77
CA TYR A 135 -10.14 -0.85 -18.09
C TYR A 135 -8.98 -1.81 -18.38
N PHE A 136 -7.88 -1.75 -17.62
CA PHE A 136 -6.72 -2.61 -17.79
C PHE A 136 -6.47 -3.51 -16.59
N HIS A 137 -7.50 -4.26 -16.13
CA HIS A 137 -7.44 -5.12 -14.94
C HIS A 137 -6.35 -6.19 -14.97
N SER A 138 -5.97 -6.66 -16.15
CA SER A 138 -4.92 -7.66 -16.35
C SER A 138 -3.57 -7.03 -16.71
N GLY A 139 -3.53 -5.72 -16.85
CA GLY A 139 -2.35 -4.96 -17.20
C GLY A 139 -1.78 -4.21 -16.01
N GLU A 140 -0.60 -3.66 -16.19
CA GLU A 140 0.03 -2.81 -15.20
C GLU A 140 -0.02 -1.37 -15.69
N ALA A 141 -0.63 -0.49 -14.89
CA ALA A 141 -0.71 0.94 -15.14
C ALA A 141 0.35 1.67 -14.31
N TYR A 142 1.13 2.49 -14.98
CA TYR A 142 2.22 3.27 -14.39
C TYR A 142 1.96 4.75 -14.58
N ARG A 143 2.23 5.57 -13.55
CA ARG A 143 2.39 7.00 -13.69
C ARG A 143 3.87 7.34 -13.73
N LEU A 144 4.34 7.87 -14.86
CA LEU A 144 5.77 8.10 -15.10
C LEU A 144 6.24 9.48 -14.64
N THR A 145 5.40 10.47 -14.89
CA THR A 145 5.60 11.87 -14.47
C THR A 145 4.25 12.51 -14.10
N GLY A 146 4.20 13.82 -13.92
CA GLY A 146 2.99 14.55 -13.48
C GLY A 146 1.75 14.27 -14.31
N ASP A 147 1.87 14.19 -15.63
CA ASP A 147 0.81 14.08 -16.64
C ASP A 147 0.95 12.86 -17.56
N GLU A 148 2.03 12.09 -17.44
CA GLU A 148 2.32 10.95 -18.33
C GLU A 148 2.05 9.62 -17.66
N TYR A 149 1.31 8.74 -18.35
CA TYR A 149 1.00 7.37 -17.94
C TYR A 149 1.43 6.37 -19.01
N LEU A 150 1.71 5.17 -18.56
CA LEU A 150 1.97 4.01 -19.42
C LEU A 150 1.16 2.82 -18.90
N VAL A 151 0.54 2.09 -19.79
CA VAL A 151 -0.06 0.78 -19.48
C VAL A 151 0.65 -0.28 -20.30
N LEU A 152 1.02 -1.40 -19.65
CA LEU A 152 1.62 -2.57 -20.29
C LEU A 152 0.73 -3.78 -20.04
N VAL A 153 0.28 -4.43 -21.11
CA VAL A 153 -0.57 -5.64 -21.03
C VAL A 153 0.15 -6.80 -21.70
N GLU A 154 0.56 -7.77 -20.88
CA GLU A 154 1.23 -8.96 -21.38
C GLU A 154 0.26 -9.95 -22.03
N ASN A 155 0.77 -10.66 -23.05
CA ASN A 155 0.08 -11.78 -23.69
C ASN A 155 -1.34 -11.46 -24.18
N THR A 156 -1.58 -10.19 -24.55
CA THR A 156 -2.87 -9.72 -25.09
C THR A 156 -2.91 -9.88 -26.61
N SER A 157 -4.12 -10.09 -27.17
CA SER A 157 -4.33 -10.01 -28.62
C SER A 157 -4.44 -8.55 -29.07
N TYR A 158 -4.06 -8.27 -30.32
CA TYR A 158 -4.24 -6.93 -30.91
C TYR A 158 -5.69 -6.45 -30.82
N GLN A 159 -6.65 -7.35 -31.09
CA GLN A 159 -8.07 -7.01 -31.07
C GLN A 159 -8.58 -6.65 -29.66
N ASP A 160 -8.19 -7.43 -28.65
CA ASP A 160 -8.63 -7.18 -27.27
C ASP A 160 -7.99 -5.93 -26.71
N PHE A 161 -6.68 -5.75 -26.96
CA PHE A 161 -5.99 -4.52 -26.55
C PHE A 161 -6.59 -3.27 -27.20
N THR A 162 -6.87 -3.32 -28.51
CA THR A 162 -7.47 -2.18 -29.22
C THR A 162 -8.87 -1.85 -28.71
N LYS A 163 -9.67 -2.84 -28.32
CA LYS A 163 -10.99 -2.61 -27.69
C LYS A 163 -10.85 -1.87 -26.36
N GLN A 164 -9.90 -2.30 -25.51
CA GLN A 164 -9.63 -1.63 -24.24
C GLN A 164 -9.19 -0.19 -24.44
N VAL A 165 -8.26 0.06 -25.39
CA VAL A 165 -7.80 1.42 -25.74
C VAL A 165 -8.97 2.31 -26.20
N HIS A 166 -9.86 1.81 -27.07
CA HIS A 166 -11.03 2.58 -27.49
C HIS A 166 -11.99 2.87 -26.34
N ALA A 167 -12.18 1.94 -25.43
CA ALA A 167 -13.04 2.13 -24.27
C ALA A 167 -12.49 3.22 -23.34
N VAL A 168 -11.17 3.20 -23.07
CA VAL A 168 -10.49 4.26 -22.29
C VAL A 168 -10.62 5.62 -22.97
N HIS A 169 -10.35 5.69 -24.28
CA HIS A 169 -10.48 6.95 -25.05
C HIS A 169 -11.88 7.53 -24.92
N THR A 170 -12.92 6.70 -25.14
CA THR A 170 -14.32 7.14 -25.01
C THR A 170 -14.68 7.60 -23.59
N LYS A 171 -14.01 7.09 -22.58
CA LYS A 171 -14.28 7.44 -21.18
C LYS A 171 -13.58 8.71 -20.74
N LEU A 172 -12.43 9.03 -21.35
CA LEU A 172 -11.62 10.20 -21.03
C LEU A 172 -11.99 11.44 -21.90
N ASP A 173 -12.66 11.27 -23.04
CA ASP A 173 -13.25 12.34 -23.84
C ASP A 173 -14.54 12.89 -23.19
#